data_a59583bf420bb8b14bc32759ebc7d70c
#
_entry.id   a59583bf420bb8b14bc32759ebc7d70c
#
_cell.length_a   1.000
_cell.length_b   1.000
_cell.length_c   1.000
_cell.angle_alpha   90.00
_cell.angle_beta   90.00
_cell.angle_gamma   90.00
#
_symmetry.space_group_name_H-M   'P 1'
#
loop_
_entity.id
_entity.type
_entity.pdbx_description
1 polymer ?
#
loop_
_entity_poly.entity_id
_entity_poly.type
_entity_poly.pdbx_seq_one_letter_code
_entity_poly.pdbx_strand_id
1 'polypeptide(L)'
;MENNQLKVLIVDDDEDDIFLVKEMLKEGLPESHVTLEYATTRNDAIALIEGGEHDICLLDIHLGKEDGLSLLKHLNIRNNFTPVIFLTAQGDQEKAVEAMKAGATDYLIKSSLSVVSLAHSIRSAVKLEREREQRVIAEHSLKTQGELLQGVSSATHKLLTVPDFRAAISQALGELGKAANIDGAFIFKHSPDPGKTPMCDLEYSWVDDGGTTGINPRVGNLSYEELGIEEIFQPLKKKQSVLTYERQGSNFPRGLFKQLFIRSLLVIPLEINSSYWGFVALGSKKPDRLWSKNEQSILETAVASMCGEIKRQAEEEAFRLIVEGTSSRVGDEFFRSLVRHLADALPVKYAFVNESINIKELQCSILAGWGGDDFVEKKIFNTMDTPGEEVLAGMLSFHSKDIIDSYPADQNLVDLKVVSYAGVPCFDAAYKIIGHLAVMDDKPMLDKKRTLSILKIFAARAGAELERKRTETAMRSMAYHDALTGLPNRILLNDRLEMALLQAERNSSLVALLYIDFDHFKQINDTLGHDVGDELLQSVGNRLKECLRQQDTVARLGGDE
;
A
#
# COMPACT_ATOMS: atom_id res chain seq x y z
N MET A 1 22.58 0.57 -38.50
CA MET A 1 23.64 0.24 -39.45
C MET A 1 24.80 -0.19 -38.60
N GLU A 2 24.97 -1.51 -38.44
CA GLU A 2 26.06 -2.09 -37.64
C GLU A 2 27.40 -1.76 -38.32
N ASN A 3 28.35 -1.37 -37.50
CA ASN A 3 29.71 -1.06 -37.91
C ASN A 3 30.32 -2.36 -38.46
N ASN A 4 30.42 -2.48 -39.78
CA ASN A 4 30.86 -3.70 -40.46
C ASN A 4 32.40 -3.75 -40.51
N GLN A 5 33.05 -3.47 -39.36
CA GLN A 5 34.49 -3.50 -39.19
C GLN A 5 34.89 -4.87 -38.68
N LEU A 6 35.62 -5.64 -39.46
CA LEU A 6 36.10 -6.97 -39.12
C LEU A 6 37.59 -6.89 -38.76
N LYS A 7 37.94 -7.28 -37.53
CA LYS A 7 39.33 -7.32 -37.07
C LYS A 7 39.87 -8.76 -37.19
N VAL A 8 40.81 -8.97 -38.06
CA VAL A 8 41.41 -10.26 -38.33
C VAL A 8 42.84 -10.29 -37.83
N LEU A 9 43.19 -11.27 -37.00
CA LEU A 9 44.56 -11.58 -36.61
C LEU A 9 45.11 -12.70 -37.49
N ILE A 10 46.29 -12.51 -38.10
CA ILE A 10 47.01 -13.51 -38.83
C ILE A 10 48.22 -13.90 -38.00
N VAL A 11 48.38 -15.22 -37.71
CA VAL A 11 49.52 -15.75 -36.97
C VAL A 11 50.23 -16.75 -37.84
N ASP A 12 51.36 -16.35 -38.39
CA ASP A 12 52.18 -17.18 -39.28
C ASP A 12 53.64 -16.70 -39.20
N ASP A 13 54.61 -17.57 -39.22
CA ASP A 13 56.05 -17.21 -39.13
C ASP A 13 56.64 -16.87 -40.52
N ASP A 14 55.88 -17.13 -41.60
CA ASP A 14 56.24 -16.80 -42.97
C ASP A 14 55.56 -15.45 -43.43
N GLU A 15 56.39 -14.43 -43.67
CA GLU A 15 55.90 -13.14 -44.13
C GLU A 15 55.23 -13.19 -45.51
N ASP A 16 55.67 -14.10 -46.40
CA ASP A 16 55.08 -14.27 -47.73
C ASP A 16 53.67 -14.87 -47.62
N ASP A 17 53.44 -15.81 -46.73
CA ASP A 17 52.11 -16.37 -46.47
C ASP A 17 51.17 -15.30 -45.82
N ILE A 18 51.67 -14.51 -44.89
CA ILE A 18 50.94 -13.36 -44.33
C ILE A 18 50.52 -12.38 -45.43
N PHE A 19 51.45 -12.04 -46.35
CA PHE A 19 51.15 -11.14 -47.45
C PHE A 19 50.08 -11.73 -48.39
N LEU A 20 50.19 -13.00 -48.76
CA LEU A 20 49.22 -13.68 -49.61
C LEU A 20 47.82 -13.69 -49.00
N VAL A 21 47.69 -14.07 -47.74
CA VAL A 21 46.41 -14.09 -47.01
C VAL A 21 45.81 -12.69 -46.92
N LYS A 22 46.65 -11.66 -46.69
CA LYS A 22 46.23 -10.27 -46.60
C LYS A 22 45.65 -9.75 -47.93
N GLU A 23 46.25 -10.10 -49.07
CA GLU A 23 45.74 -9.72 -50.41
C GLU A 23 44.42 -10.47 -50.72
N MET A 24 44.35 -11.77 -50.40
CA MET A 24 43.12 -12.54 -50.54
C MET A 24 41.96 -11.98 -49.70
N LEU A 25 42.23 -11.49 -48.49
CA LEU A 25 41.22 -10.90 -47.62
C LEU A 25 40.68 -9.59 -48.18
N LYS A 26 41.53 -8.75 -48.74
CA LYS A 26 41.12 -7.51 -49.40
C LYS A 26 40.21 -7.76 -50.60
N GLU A 27 40.50 -8.80 -51.38
CA GLU A 27 39.71 -9.17 -52.54
C GLU A 27 38.39 -9.83 -52.15
N GLY A 28 38.44 -10.74 -51.16
CA GLY A 28 37.31 -11.59 -50.79
C GLY A 28 36.27 -10.95 -49.86
N LEU A 29 36.61 -9.84 -49.20
CA LEU A 29 35.76 -9.13 -48.24
C LEU A 29 35.63 -7.60 -48.57
N PRO A 30 35.29 -7.22 -49.81
CA PRO A 30 35.28 -5.83 -50.24
C PRO A 30 34.20 -4.96 -49.56
N GLU A 31 33.14 -5.59 -49.04
CA GLU A 31 32.03 -4.91 -48.35
C GLU A 31 32.30 -4.67 -46.86
N SER A 32 33.40 -5.25 -46.32
CA SER A 32 33.76 -5.14 -44.90
C SER A 32 35.00 -4.24 -44.76
N HIS A 33 34.99 -3.31 -43.80
CA HIS A 33 36.22 -2.60 -43.41
C HIS A 33 37.06 -3.56 -42.59
N VAL A 34 38.00 -4.27 -43.24
CA VAL A 34 38.87 -5.25 -42.59
C VAL A 34 40.08 -4.55 -42.01
N THR A 35 40.26 -4.66 -40.69
CA THR A 35 41.49 -4.28 -40.00
C THR A 35 42.31 -5.54 -39.77
N LEU A 36 43.57 -5.52 -40.21
CA LEU A 36 44.45 -6.68 -40.14
C LEU A 36 45.59 -6.41 -39.16
N GLU A 37 45.76 -7.32 -38.22
CA GLU A 37 46.94 -7.40 -37.37
C GLU A 37 47.62 -8.74 -37.63
N TYR A 38 48.90 -8.82 -37.38
CA TYR A 38 49.65 -10.06 -37.57
C TYR A 38 50.71 -10.28 -36.51
N ALA A 39 51.01 -11.54 -36.23
CA ALA A 39 52.08 -11.95 -35.33
C ALA A 39 52.88 -13.06 -36.00
N THR A 40 54.21 -12.99 -35.87
CA THR A 40 55.13 -13.99 -36.39
C THR A 40 55.67 -14.93 -35.33
N THR A 41 55.32 -14.62 -34.07
CA THR A 41 55.70 -15.49 -32.93
C THR A 41 54.47 -15.81 -32.05
N ARG A 42 54.54 -16.93 -31.36
CA ARG A 42 53.51 -17.31 -30.39
C ARG A 42 53.29 -16.27 -29.28
N ASN A 43 54.38 -15.66 -28.78
CA ASN A 43 54.27 -14.70 -27.70
C ASN A 43 53.60 -13.40 -28.13
N ASP A 44 53.87 -12.92 -29.34
CA ASP A 44 53.22 -11.76 -29.91
C ASP A 44 51.73 -12.05 -30.20
N ALA A 45 51.43 -13.27 -30.68
CA ALA A 45 50.06 -13.71 -30.86
C ALA A 45 49.24 -13.71 -29.56
N ILE A 46 49.83 -14.23 -28.47
CA ILE A 46 49.19 -14.23 -27.14
C ILE A 46 48.94 -12.80 -26.68
N ALA A 47 49.93 -11.91 -26.81
CA ALA A 47 49.80 -10.52 -26.38
C ALA A 47 48.69 -9.77 -27.17
N LEU A 48 48.59 -9.99 -28.48
CA LEU A 48 47.56 -9.40 -29.33
C LEU A 48 46.15 -9.94 -29.00
N ILE A 49 46.02 -11.24 -28.77
CA ILE A 49 44.74 -11.89 -28.39
C ILE A 49 44.30 -11.50 -26.95
N GLU A 50 45.24 -11.36 -26.03
CA GLU A 50 44.93 -10.92 -24.65
C GLU A 50 44.64 -9.41 -24.59
N GLY A 51 45.20 -8.61 -25.49
CA GLY A 51 44.83 -7.21 -25.66
C GLY A 51 43.45 -7.00 -26.30
N GLY A 52 42.92 -8.03 -26.81
CA GLY A 52 41.60 -8.52 -27.00
C GLY A 52 40.57 -7.72 -27.79
N GLU A 53 40.62 -7.65 -29.11
CA GLU A 53 39.41 -7.24 -29.88
C GLU A 53 39.43 -7.80 -31.31
N HIS A 54 39.85 -9.06 -31.50
CA HIS A 54 39.82 -9.69 -32.80
C HIS A 54 38.54 -10.49 -33.00
N ASP A 55 37.88 -10.32 -34.14
CA ASP A 55 36.70 -11.08 -34.51
C ASP A 55 37.04 -12.49 -34.98
N ILE A 56 38.29 -12.70 -35.44
CA ILE A 56 38.79 -14.00 -35.92
C ILE A 56 40.30 -14.05 -35.92
N CYS A 57 40.86 -15.24 -35.69
CA CYS A 57 42.28 -15.57 -35.79
C CYS A 57 42.52 -16.61 -36.89
N LEU A 58 43.37 -16.25 -37.86
CA LEU A 58 43.92 -17.20 -38.84
C LEU A 58 45.29 -17.68 -38.34
N LEU A 59 45.44 -18.96 -38.04
CA LEU A 59 46.59 -19.47 -37.33
C LEU A 59 47.27 -20.58 -38.15
N ASP A 60 48.57 -20.39 -38.44
CA ASP A 60 49.35 -21.47 -39.02
C ASP A 60 49.57 -22.60 -37.98
N ILE A 61 49.54 -23.83 -38.49
CA ILE A 61 49.86 -25.01 -37.72
C ILE A 61 51.32 -25.01 -37.23
N HIS A 62 52.23 -24.52 -38.06
CA HIS A 62 53.66 -24.47 -37.81
C HIS A 62 54.13 -23.02 -37.57
N LEU A 63 54.56 -22.71 -36.37
CA LEU A 63 55.12 -21.40 -35.99
C LEU A 63 56.60 -21.54 -35.66
N GLY A 64 57.38 -21.67 -36.70
CA GLY A 64 58.85 -21.90 -36.57
C GLY A 64 59.18 -23.20 -35.84
N LYS A 65 59.65 -23.07 -34.56
CA LYS A 65 59.93 -24.24 -33.70
C LYS A 65 58.75 -24.65 -32.79
N GLU A 66 57.69 -23.89 -32.82
CA GLU A 66 56.50 -24.08 -31.96
C GLU A 66 55.32 -24.60 -32.79
N ASP A 67 54.33 -25.15 -32.08
CA ASP A 67 53.15 -25.72 -32.66
C ASP A 67 51.93 -24.83 -32.43
N GLY A 68 51.27 -24.38 -33.48
CA GLY A 68 50.04 -23.61 -33.39
C GLY A 68 48.94 -24.27 -32.57
N LEU A 69 48.91 -25.58 -32.54
CA LEU A 69 47.96 -26.34 -31.70
C LEU A 69 48.16 -26.06 -30.20
N SER A 70 49.40 -25.82 -29.77
CA SER A 70 49.74 -25.45 -28.37
C SER A 70 49.19 -24.06 -28.04
N LEU A 71 49.19 -23.13 -28.98
CA LEU A 71 48.60 -21.80 -28.85
C LEU A 71 47.08 -21.92 -28.69
N LEU A 72 46.39 -22.68 -29.55
CA LEU A 72 44.96 -22.89 -29.44
C LEU A 72 44.55 -23.49 -28.09
N LYS A 73 45.27 -24.51 -27.60
CA LYS A 73 45.02 -25.11 -26.28
C LYS A 73 45.19 -24.06 -25.16
N HIS A 74 46.17 -23.17 -25.27
CA HIS A 74 46.38 -22.10 -24.31
C HIS A 74 45.20 -21.09 -24.30
N LEU A 75 44.70 -20.71 -25.45
CA LEU A 75 43.58 -19.79 -25.60
C LEU A 75 42.27 -20.37 -25.04
N ASN A 76 41.99 -21.64 -25.29
CA ASN A 76 40.80 -22.32 -24.79
C ASN A 76 40.76 -22.45 -23.27
N ILE A 77 41.92 -22.64 -22.60
CA ILE A 77 42.03 -22.68 -21.15
C ILE A 77 41.60 -21.32 -20.52
N ARG A 78 41.81 -20.22 -21.23
CA ARG A 78 41.48 -18.87 -20.76
C ARG A 78 40.08 -18.38 -21.13
N ASN A 79 39.22 -19.24 -21.70
CA ASN A 79 37.89 -18.87 -22.15
C ASN A 79 37.88 -17.68 -23.15
N ASN A 80 38.88 -17.60 -24.02
CA ASN A 80 38.88 -16.64 -25.11
C ASN A 80 38.03 -17.19 -26.27
N PHE A 81 36.98 -16.47 -26.64
CA PHE A 81 35.99 -16.89 -27.64
C PHE A 81 36.33 -16.45 -29.07
N THR A 82 37.53 -15.94 -29.34
CA THR A 82 37.93 -15.59 -30.73
C THR A 82 38.00 -16.84 -31.57
N PRO A 83 37.17 -16.98 -32.64
CA PRO A 83 37.20 -18.15 -33.50
C PRO A 83 38.52 -18.28 -34.20
N VAL A 84 39.04 -19.50 -34.26
CA VAL A 84 40.35 -19.80 -34.88
C VAL A 84 40.17 -20.67 -36.09
N ILE A 85 40.68 -20.22 -37.25
CA ILE A 85 40.80 -21.02 -38.47
C ILE A 85 42.27 -21.37 -38.63
N PHE A 86 42.54 -22.69 -38.75
CA PHE A 86 43.89 -23.16 -39.02
C PHE A 86 44.24 -23.09 -40.49
N LEU A 87 45.43 -22.60 -40.78
CA LEU A 87 46.06 -22.70 -42.11
C LEU A 87 47.06 -23.87 -42.10
N THR A 88 46.89 -24.87 -43.00
CA THR A 88 47.66 -26.14 -42.95
C THR A 88 48.38 -26.37 -44.27
N ALA A 89 49.55 -27.01 -44.25
CA ALA A 89 50.23 -27.49 -45.47
C ALA A 89 49.59 -28.79 -46.01
N GLN A 90 49.93 -29.14 -47.27
CA GLN A 90 49.48 -30.38 -47.86
C GLN A 90 50.16 -31.59 -47.20
N GLY A 91 49.40 -32.44 -46.55
CA GLY A 91 49.88 -33.58 -45.79
C GLY A 91 49.60 -33.55 -44.29
N ASP A 92 49.17 -32.42 -43.72
CA ASP A 92 48.90 -32.24 -42.27
C ASP A 92 47.47 -32.61 -41.85
N GLN A 93 46.81 -33.55 -42.56
CA GLN A 93 45.39 -33.91 -42.28
C GLN A 93 45.18 -34.42 -40.85
N GLU A 94 46.13 -35.17 -40.29
CA GLU A 94 46.01 -35.64 -38.89
C GLU A 94 46.04 -34.50 -37.90
N LYS A 95 46.90 -33.48 -38.13
CA LYS A 95 46.98 -32.29 -37.28
C LYS A 95 45.75 -31.39 -37.41
N ALA A 96 45.17 -31.28 -38.62
CA ALA A 96 43.92 -30.55 -38.83
C ALA A 96 42.77 -31.18 -38.02
N VAL A 97 42.68 -32.54 -37.97
CA VAL A 97 41.70 -33.23 -37.15
C VAL A 97 41.97 -32.98 -35.64
N GLU A 98 43.23 -32.94 -35.24
CA GLU A 98 43.61 -32.63 -33.86
C GLU A 98 43.26 -31.20 -33.46
N ALA A 99 43.45 -30.25 -34.36
CA ALA A 99 43.05 -28.86 -34.21
C ALA A 99 41.53 -28.69 -34.03
N MET A 100 40.73 -29.39 -34.85
CA MET A 100 39.28 -29.41 -34.72
C MET A 100 38.83 -29.99 -33.38
N LYS A 101 39.44 -31.09 -32.92
CA LYS A 101 39.18 -31.68 -31.59
C LYS A 101 39.61 -30.73 -30.45
N ALA A 102 40.62 -29.91 -30.67
CA ALA A 102 41.11 -28.95 -29.72
C ALA A 102 40.28 -27.64 -29.70
N GLY A 103 39.25 -27.51 -30.55
CA GLY A 103 38.33 -26.39 -30.57
C GLY A 103 38.56 -25.35 -31.65
N ALA A 104 39.32 -25.68 -32.72
CA ALA A 104 39.37 -24.84 -33.91
C ALA A 104 37.98 -24.74 -34.57
N THR A 105 37.66 -23.59 -35.12
CA THR A 105 36.37 -23.38 -35.78
C THR A 105 36.34 -23.99 -37.18
N ASP A 106 37.47 -23.93 -37.89
CA ASP A 106 37.65 -24.49 -39.25
C ASP A 106 39.14 -24.67 -39.54
N TYR A 107 39.45 -25.31 -40.67
CA TYR A 107 40.81 -25.39 -41.23
C TYR A 107 40.82 -25.19 -42.74
N LEU A 108 41.86 -24.63 -43.27
CA LEU A 108 42.06 -24.39 -44.69
C LEU A 108 43.46 -24.87 -45.11
N ILE A 109 43.56 -25.56 -46.27
CA ILE A 109 44.83 -26.06 -46.79
C ILE A 109 45.47 -24.94 -47.63
N LYS A 110 46.69 -24.50 -47.29
CA LYS A 110 47.40 -23.40 -47.93
C LYS A 110 47.55 -23.61 -49.47
N SER A 111 47.87 -24.85 -49.92
CA SER A 111 48.04 -25.16 -51.34
C SER A 111 46.75 -25.09 -52.18
N SER A 112 45.59 -25.17 -51.56
CA SER A 112 44.28 -25.04 -52.22
C SER A 112 43.49 -23.81 -51.77
N LEU A 113 44.15 -22.89 -51.07
CA LEU A 113 43.53 -21.65 -50.59
C LEU A 113 43.09 -20.80 -51.77
N SER A 114 41.87 -20.34 -51.72
CA SER A 114 41.30 -19.38 -52.66
C SER A 114 40.61 -18.26 -51.96
N VAL A 115 40.50 -17.10 -52.65
CA VAL A 115 39.78 -15.92 -52.15
C VAL A 115 38.36 -16.28 -51.67
N VAL A 116 37.66 -17.15 -52.42
CA VAL A 116 36.29 -17.58 -52.13
C VAL A 116 36.23 -18.45 -50.89
N SER A 117 37.14 -19.48 -50.80
CA SER A 117 37.17 -20.40 -49.66
C SER A 117 37.54 -19.69 -48.36
N LEU A 118 38.54 -18.82 -48.37
CA LEU A 118 38.96 -18.05 -47.21
C LEU A 118 37.84 -17.10 -46.73
N ALA A 119 37.25 -16.32 -47.63
CA ALA A 119 36.16 -15.43 -47.30
C ALA A 119 34.91 -16.18 -46.75
N HIS A 120 34.63 -17.38 -47.31
CA HIS A 120 33.52 -18.19 -46.86
C HIS A 120 33.74 -18.72 -45.42
N SER A 121 34.90 -19.31 -45.13
CA SER A 121 35.25 -19.81 -43.81
C SER A 121 35.24 -18.71 -42.77
N ILE A 122 35.77 -17.55 -43.06
CA ILE A 122 35.77 -16.37 -42.15
C ILE A 122 34.35 -15.96 -41.83
N ARG A 123 33.49 -15.73 -42.85
CA ARG A 123 32.11 -15.31 -42.64
C ARG A 123 31.34 -16.37 -41.83
N SER A 124 31.54 -17.65 -42.09
CA SER A 124 30.89 -18.74 -41.37
C SER A 124 31.34 -18.81 -39.90
N ALA A 125 32.65 -18.71 -39.65
CA ALA A 125 33.22 -18.71 -38.31
C ALA A 125 32.74 -17.53 -37.44
N VAL A 126 32.79 -16.35 -37.98
CA VAL A 126 32.33 -15.14 -37.29
C VAL A 126 30.82 -15.17 -37.02
N LYS A 127 30.03 -15.65 -38.00
CA LYS A 127 28.58 -15.82 -37.80
C LYS A 127 28.27 -16.82 -36.71
N LEU A 128 28.91 -17.98 -36.71
CA LEU A 128 28.70 -19.02 -35.72
C LEU A 128 29.02 -18.54 -34.30
N GLU A 129 30.12 -17.80 -34.13
CA GLU A 129 30.50 -17.28 -32.80
C GLU A 129 29.54 -16.20 -32.32
N ARG A 130 29.10 -15.27 -33.19
CA ARG A 130 28.07 -14.30 -32.85
C ARG A 130 26.74 -14.96 -32.42
N GLU A 131 26.32 -16.02 -33.14
CA GLU A 131 25.11 -16.77 -32.74
C GLU A 131 25.30 -17.47 -31.39
N ARG A 132 26.50 -17.97 -31.11
CA ARG A 132 26.85 -18.60 -29.83
C ARG A 132 26.84 -17.59 -28.69
N GLU A 133 27.47 -16.45 -28.89
CA GLU A 133 27.44 -15.35 -27.89
C GLU A 133 26.02 -14.87 -27.59
N GLN A 134 25.23 -14.64 -28.63
CA GLN A 134 23.82 -14.26 -28.47
C GLN A 134 23.02 -15.30 -27.70
N ARG A 135 23.29 -16.57 -27.98
CA ARG A 135 22.64 -17.68 -27.28
C ARG A 135 23.02 -17.69 -25.79
N VAL A 136 24.30 -17.56 -25.45
CA VAL A 136 24.77 -17.52 -24.07
C VAL A 136 24.16 -16.34 -23.29
N ILE A 137 24.12 -15.16 -23.93
CA ILE A 137 23.47 -13.97 -23.34
C ILE A 137 21.98 -14.21 -23.14
N ALA A 138 21.30 -14.81 -24.13
CA ALA A 138 19.87 -15.10 -24.04
C ALA A 138 19.56 -16.15 -22.94
N GLU A 139 20.36 -17.24 -22.87
CA GLU A 139 20.23 -18.28 -21.84
C GLU A 139 20.45 -17.69 -20.41
N HIS A 140 21.45 -16.83 -20.25
CA HIS A 140 21.70 -16.15 -18.99
C HIS A 140 20.54 -15.20 -18.60
N SER A 141 20.04 -14.45 -19.58
CA SER A 141 18.90 -13.55 -19.38
C SER A 141 17.63 -14.32 -18.97
N LEU A 142 17.34 -15.45 -19.66
CA LEU A 142 16.20 -16.31 -19.34
C LEU A 142 16.32 -16.94 -17.94
N LYS A 143 17.52 -17.37 -17.56
CA LYS A 143 17.78 -17.92 -16.23
C LYS A 143 17.52 -16.86 -15.14
N THR A 144 18.08 -15.68 -15.28
CA THR A 144 17.89 -14.56 -14.34
C THR A 144 16.41 -14.17 -14.24
N GLN A 145 15.70 -14.13 -15.37
CA GLN A 145 14.27 -13.87 -15.40
C GLN A 145 13.47 -14.95 -14.66
N GLY A 146 13.82 -16.23 -14.86
CA GLY A 146 13.19 -17.35 -14.16
C GLY A 146 13.39 -17.30 -12.64
N GLU A 147 14.60 -17.00 -12.19
CA GLU A 147 14.92 -16.82 -10.77
C GLU A 147 14.12 -15.66 -10.14
N LEU A 148 13.99 -14.54 -10.85
CA LEU A 148 13.20 -13.40 -10.40
C LEU A 148 11.70 -13.72 -10.31
N LEU A 149 11.13 -14.40 -11.31
CA LEU A 149 9.72 -14.81 -11.29
C LEU A 149 9.44 -15.80 -10.15
N GLN A 150 10.36 -16.71 -9.88
CA GLN A 150 10.28 -17.63 -8.75
C GLN A 150 10.30 -16.86 -7.42
N GLY A 151 11.16 -15.85 -7.29
CA GLY A 151 11.21 -15.00 -6.12
C GLY A 151 9.92 -14.20 -5.90
N VAL A 152 9.31 -13.68 -6.98
CA VAL A 152 8.00 -13.00 -6.91
C VAL A 152 6.90 -13.95 -6.43
N SER A 153 6.90 -15.20 -6.95
CA SER A 153 5.95 -16.23 -6.52
C SER A 153 6.13 -16.58 -5.04
N SER A 154 7.38 -16.76 -4.59
CA SER A 154 7.71 -17.01 -3.18
C SER A 154 7.29 -15.84 -2.28
N ALA A 155 7.57 -14.60 -2.67
CA ALA A 155 7.16 -13.41 -1.96
C ALA A 155 5.63 -13.32 -1.82
N THR A 156 4.90 -13.57 -2.89
CA THR A 156 3.42 -13.59 -2.87
C THR A 156 2.90 -14.68 -1.95
N HIS A 157 3.50 -15.87 -1.99
CA HIS A 157 3.15 -16.97 -1.09
C HIS A 157 3.36 -16.61 0.39
N LYS A 158 4.47 -15.93 0.73
CA LYS A 158 4.72 -15.45 2.09
C LYS A 158 3.66 -14.47 2.57
N LEU A 159 3.25 -13.53 1.70
CA LEU A 159 2.20 -12.57 2.03
C LEU A 159 0.85 -13.24 2.35
N LEU A 160 0.55 -14.37 1.70
CA LEU A 160 -0.72 -15.08 1.88
C LEU A 160 -0.71 -16.10 3.02
N THR A 161 0.45 -16.61 3.43
CA THR A 161 0.56 -17.76 4.35
C THR A 161 1.10 -17.41 5.74
N VAL A 162 1.86 -16.34 5.87
CA VAL A 162 2.41 -15.92 7.17
C VAL A 162 1.36 -15.13 7.94
N PRO A 163 0.93 -15.59 9.13
CA PRO A 163 -0.16 -14.95 9.88
C PRO A 163 0.15 -13.54 10.37
N ASP A 164 1.38 -13.29 10.78
CA ASP A 164 1.82 -11.95 11.15
C ASP A 164 2.18 -11.15 9.90
N PHE A 165 1.38 -10.15 9.62
CA PHE A 165 1.50 -9.35 8.40
C PHE A 165 2.85 -8.59 8.30
N ARG A 166 3.41 -8.16 9.43
CA ARG A 166 4.71 -7.48 9.47
C ARG A 166 5.84 -8.44 9.09
N ALA A 167 5.80 -9.64 9.66
CA ALA A 167 6.73 -10.71 9.31
C ALA A 167 6.53 -11.13 7.84
N ALA A 168 5.30 -11.23 7.36
CA ALA A 168 4.97 -11.58 5.98
C ALA A 168 5.61 -10.61 4.98
N ILE A 169 5.44 -9.29 5.16
CA ILE A 169 6.03 -8.28 4.28
C ILE A 169 7.56 -8.31 4.33
N SER A 170 8.15 -8.40 5.53
CA SER A 170 9.61 -8.46 5.66
C SER A 170 10.20 -9.68 4.98
N GLN A 171 9.56 -10.85 5.09
CA GLN A 171 9.95 -12.07 4.38
C GLN A 171 9.77 -11.93 2.87
N ALA A 172 8.66 -11.35 2.42
CA ALA A 172 8.40 -11.10 1.01
C ALA A 172 9.43 -10.16 0.37
N LEU A 173 9.80 -9.08 1.06
CA LEU A 173 10.88 -8.18 0.64
C LEU A 173 12.22 -8.94 0.55
N GLY A 174 12.49 -9.85 1.49
CA GLY A 174 13.69 -10.69 1.47
C GLY A 174 13.73 -11.65 0.29
N GLU A 175 12.63 -12.32 -0.04
CA GLU A 175 12.53 -13.20 -1.21
C GLU A 175 12.75 -12.41 -2.52
N LEU A 176 12.10 -11.25 -2.66
CA LEU A 176 12.31 -10.35 -3.80
C LEU A 176 13.74 -9.84 -3.87
N GLY A 177 14.30 -9.43 -2.73
CA GLY A 177 15.65 -8.91 -2.65
C GLY A 177 16.70 -9.92 -3.09
N LYS A 178 16.61 -11.16 -2.61
CA LYS A 178 17.49 -12.27 -3.00
C LYS A 178 17.35 -12.60 -4.49
N ALA A 179 16.11 -12.72 -4.98
CA ALA A 179 15.85 -13.06 -6.37
C ALA A 179 16.30 -11.96 -7.35
N ALA A 180 16.14 -10.69 -6.97
CA ALA A 180 16.61 -9.55 -7.72
C ALA A 180 18.11 -9.28 -7.52
N ASN A 181 18.81 -10.04 -6.67
CA ASN A 181 20.22 -9.83 -6.33
C ASN A 181 20.52 -8.38 -5.94
N ILE A 182 19.74 -7.86 -4.97
CA ILE A 182 19.86 -6.52 -4.38
C ILE A 182 20.23 -6.59 -2.91
N ASP A 183 20.71 -5.49 -2.38
CA ASP A 183 21.25 -5.41 -1.02
C ASP A 183 20.25 -4.83 -0.01
N GLY A 184 19.16 -4.23 -0.47
CA GLY A 184 18.12 -3.70 0.40
C GLY A 184 16.80 -3.41 -0.31
N ALA A 185 15.69 -3.62 0.41
CA ALA A 185 14.33 -3.32 -0.03
C ALA A 185 13.58 -2.60 1.10
N PHE A 186 12.95 -1.47 0.79
CA PHE A 186 12.36 -0.55 1.76
C PHE A 186 10.99 -0.10 1.28
N ILE A 187 10.02 -0.08 2.19
CA ILE A 187 8.68 0.46 1.92
C ILE A 187 8.50 1.74 2.73
N PHE A 188 8.30 2.84 2.06
CA PHE A 188 8.04 4.14 2.64
C PHE A 188 6.59 4.55 2.41
N LYS A 189 5.94 5.00 3.48
CA LYS A 189 4.62 5.60 3.44
C LYS A 189 4.76 7.11 3.34
N HIS A 190 4.10 7.72 2.37
CA HIS A 190 4.07 9.17 2.22
C HIS A 190 3.24 9.83 3.32
N SER A 191 3.80 10.82 3.98
CA SER A 191 3.13 11.63 5.00
C SER A 191 2.79 12.99 4.39
N PRO A 192 1.51 13.30 4.12
CA PRO A 192 1.14 14.58 3.54
C PRO A 192 1.21 15.68 4.61
N ASP A 193 2.16 16.60 4.48
CA ASP A 193 2.18 17.84 5.26
C ASP A 193 1.86 19.02 4.33
N PRO A 194 0.69 19.68 4.48
CA PRO A 194 0.30 20.79 3.62
C PRO A 194 1.23 21.99 3.83
N GLY A 195 2.05 22.29 2.84
CA GLY A 195 2.87 23.51 2.78
C GLY A 195 4.32 23.36 3.21
N LYS A 196 4.81 22.14 3.48
CA LYS A 196 6.22 21.84 3.80
C LYS A 196 6.84 20.84 2.84
N THR A 197 8.15 20.60 3.00
CA THR A 197 8.91 19.56 2.30
C THR A 197 8.20 18.22 2.40
N PRO A 198 8.05 17.45 1.29
CA PRO A 198 7.41 16.15 1.33
C PRO A 198 8.13 15.21 2.29
N MET A 199 7.35 14.54 3.15
CA MET A 199 7.83 13.66 4.20
C MET A 199 7.39 12.21 3.94
N CYS A 200 8.10 11.25 4.53
CA CYS A 200 7.71 9.84 4.51
C CYS A 200 8.19 9.12 5.78
N ASP A 201 7.52 8.01 6.07
CA ASP A 201 7.84 7.13 7.16
C ASP A 201 8.30 5.78 6.62
N LEU A 202 9.41 5.23 7.14
CA LEU A 202 9.84 3.88 6.81
C LEU A 202 8.96 2.88 7.56
N GLU A 203 8.09 2.19 6.83
CA GLU A 203 7.15 1.21 7.39
C GLU A 203 7.74 -0.20 7.46
N TYR A 204 8.44 -0.63 6.40
CA TYR A 204 9.04 -1.96 6.29
C TYR A 204 10.39 -1.90 5.62
N SER A 205 11.30 -2.79 6.02
CA SER A 205 12.62 -2.90 5.42
C SER A 205 13.14 -4.33 5.44
N TRP A 206 13.97 -4.62 4.46
CA TRP A 206 14.84 -5.78 4.43
C TRP A 206 16.22 -5.36 3.91
N VAL A 207 17.28 -5.87 4.52
CA VAL A 207 18.67 -5.61 4.12
C VAL A 207 19.42 -6.93 4.13
N ASP A 208 20.26 -7.16 3.13
CA ASP A 208 21.13 -8.32 3.03
C ASP A 208 22.45 -8.06 3.80
N ASP A 209 22.44 -8.39 5.09
CA ASP A 209 23.59 -8.19 5.99
C ASP A 209 24.18 -9.50 6.52
N GLY A 210 23.92 -10.62 5.83
CA GLY A 210 24.40 -11.91 6.34
C GLY A 210 23.85 -12.30 7.71
N GLY A 211 22.76 -11.68 8.18
CA GLY A 211 21.97 -12.16 9.31
C GLY A 211 21.91 -11.31 10.57
N THR A 212 22.34 -10.05 10.63
CA THR A 212 22.50 -9.37 11.93
C THR A 212 22.02 -7.95 12.12
N THR A 213 21.38 -7.26 11.20
CA THR A 213 20.89 -5.91 11.54
C THR A 213 19.47 -5.67 11.11
N GLY A 214 18.57 -5.80 12.08
CA GLY A 214 17.28 -5.14 12.01
C GLY A 214 17.47 -3.63 12.03
N ILE A 215 17.37 -2.96 10.89
CA ILE A 215 17.08 -1.53 10.89
C ILE A 215 15.79 -1.38 11.67
N ASN A 216 15.81 -0.55 12.72
CA ASN A 216 14.64 -0.32 13.56
C ASN A 216 13.47 0.12 12.65
N PRO A 217 12.39 -0.68 12.53
CA PRO A 217 11.43 -0.58 11.43
C PRO A 217 10.49 0.64 11.50
N ARG A 218 10.78 1.63 12.31
CA ARG A 218 10.04 2.89 12.37
C ARG A 218 10.99 4.06 12.53
N VAL A 219 11.55 4.52 11.42
CA VAL A 219 12.13 5.85 11.33
C VAL A 219 11.05 6.73 10.70
N GLY A 220 10.36 7.49 11.53
CA GLY A 220 9.33 8.43 11.09
C GLY A 220 9.90 9.80 10.73
N ASN A 221 9.12 10.59 10.01
CA ASN A 221 9.42 11.98 9.65
C ASN A 221 10.72 12.17 8.86
N LEU A 222 10.98 11.32 7.87
CA LEU A 222 12.09 11.48 6.93
C LEU A 222 11.66 12.40 5.79
N SER A 223 12.42 13.46 5.52
CA SER A 223 12.18 14.25 4.30
C SER A 223 12.75 13.54 3.07
N TYR A 224 12.12 13.77 1.91
CA TYR A 224 12.64 13.27 0.63
C TYR A 224 14.03 13.89 0.34
N GLU A 225 14.31 15.09 0.84
CA GLU A 225 15.61 15.73 0.76
C GLU A 225 16.68 15.01 1.59
N GLU A 226 16.37 14.64 2.84
CA GLU A 226 17.28 13.86 3.70
C GLU A 226 17.60 12.48 3.11
N LEU A 227 16.65 11.89 2.38
CA LEU A 227 16.89 10.65 1.63
C LEU A 227 17.68 10.89 0.33
N GLY A 228 17.79 12.13 -0.15
CA GLY A 228 18.44 12.49 -1.42
C GLY A 228 17.62 12.10 -2.65
N ILE A 229 16.30 12.03 -2.51
CA ILE A 229 15.37 11.59 -3.56
C ILE A 229 14.26 12.61 -3.85
N GLU A 230 14.46 13.88 -3.49
CA GLU A 230 13.49 14.96 -3.71
C GLU A 230 13.09 15.14 -5.18
N GLU A 231 14.02 14.92 -6.10
CA GLU A 231 13.77 15.08 -7.55
C GLU A 231 12.81 14.02 -8.10
N ILE A 232 12.72 12.84 -7.44
CA ILE A 232 11.87 11.75 -7.92
C ILE A 232 10.43 11.82 -7.39
N PHE A 233 10.15 12.72 -6.44
CA PHE A 233 8.80 12.83 -5.85
C PHE A 233 7.71 13.12 -6.88
N GLN A 234 7.96 14.04 -7.81
CA GLN A 234 6.97 14.39 -8.85
C GLN A 234 6.70 13.24 -9.85
N PRO A 235 7.72 12.53 -10.37
CA PRO A 235 7.51 11.31 -11.14
C PRO A 235 6.71 10.24 -10.38
N LEU A 236 7.05 9.96 -9.11
CA LEU A 236 6.34 8.97 -8.29
C LEU A 236 4.86 9.33 -8.10
N LYS A 237 4.55 10.60 -7.86
CA LYS A 237 3.17 11.09 -7.77
C LYS A 237 2.40 10.94 -9.09
N LYS A 238 3.11 10.95 -10.24
CA LYS A 238 2.56 10.66 -11.56
C LYS A 238 2.54 9.17 -11.89
N LYS A 239 2.81 8.30 -10.92
CA LYS A 239 2.79 6.84 -11.04
C LYS A 239 3.90 6.27 -11.93
N GLN A 240 5.03 6.93 -11.97
CA GLN A 240 6.19 6.54 -12.76
C GLN A 240 7.28 5.99 -11.84
N SER A 241 7.78 4.81 -12.15
CA SER A 241 8.97 4.26 -11.49
C SER A 241 10.21 5.03 -11.92
N VAL A 242 11.16 5.19 -11.02
CA VAL A 242 12.36 5.97 -11.26
C VAL A 242 13.61 5.17 -10.93
N LEU A 243 14.59 5.25 -11.81
CA LEU A 243 15.94 4.73 -11.60
C LEU A 243 16.87 5.89 -11.24
N THR A 244 17.66 5.70 -10.20
CA THR A 244 18.67 6.67 -9.82
C THR A 244 19.97 5.96 -9.42
N TYR A 245 21.10 6.58 -9.76
CA TYR A 245 22.45 6.05 -9.59
C TYR A 245 23.35 7.06 -8.92
N GLU A 246 24.30 6.59 -8.11
CA GLU A 246 25.38 7.44 -7.63
C GLU A 246 26.26 7.84 -8.81
N ARG A 247 26.35 9.15 -9.07
CA ARG A 247 27.25 9.71 -10.09
C ARG A 247 28.43 10.37 -9.40
N GLN A 248 29.59 10.41 -10.05
CA GLN A 248 30.76 11.17 -9.56
C GLN A 248 30.36 12.63 -9.28
N GLY A 249 30.57 13.09 -8.02
CA GLY A 249 30.20 14.43 -7.60
C GLY A 249 28.76 14.61 -7.12
N SER A 250 27.91 13.59 -7.18
CA SER A 250 26.57 13.62 -6.59
C SER A 250 26.59 13.29 -5.09
N ASN A 251 25.71 13.92 -4.32
CA ASN A 251 25.52 13.60 -2.89
C ASN A 251 24.60 12.40 -2.67
N PHE A 252 24.24 11.69 -3.71
CA PHE A 252 23.41 10.49 -3.65
C PHE A 252 24.29 9.23 -3.45
N PRO A 253 23.83 8.24 -2.68
CA PRO A 253 22.68 8.29 -1.77
C PRO A 253 22.96 9.10 -0.49
N ARG A 254 21.91 9.75 0.05
CA ARG A 254 21.97 10.53 1.29
C ARG A 254 21.33 9.75 2.46
N GLY A 255 21.56 10.22 3.68
CA GLY A 255 20.90 9.71 4.88
C GLY A 255 21.01 8.19 5.03
N LEU A 256 19.86 7.53 5.10
CA LEU A 256 19.75 6.09 5.27
C LEU A 256 20.45 5.30 4.15
N PHE A 257 20.28 5.69 2.90
CA PHE A 257 20.88 4.98 1.75
C PHE A 257 22.42 5.08 1.77
N LYS A 258 22.97 6.23 2.21
CA LYS A 258 24.40 6.40 2.38
C LYS A 258 24.96 5.49 3.49
N GLN A 259 24.25 5.39 4.63
CA GLN A 259 24.63 4.51 5.73
C GLN A 259 24.66 3.03 5.32
N LEU A 260 23.77 2.65 4.41
CA LEU A 260 23.66 1.29 3.87
C LEU A 260 24.55 1.04 2.65
N PHE A 261 25.33 2.04 2.23
CA PHE A 261 26.19 1.99 1.03
C PHE A 261 25.43 1.70 -0.27
N ILE A 262 24.14 2.04 -0.33
CA ILE A 262 23.33 1.90 -1.55
C ILE A 262 23.79 2.92 -2.59
N ARG A 263 24.06 2.45 -3.82
CA ARG A 263 24.60 3.24 -4.93
C ARG A 263 23.70 3.25 -6.17
N SER A 264 22.74 2.34 -6.22
CA SER A 264 21.75 2.26 -7.30
C SER A 264 20.40 1.95 -6.69
N LEU A 265 19.36 2.68 -7.10
CA LEU A 265 17.99 2.52 -6.61
C LEU A 265 17.02 2.42 -7.77
N LEU A 266 16.13 1.42 -7.70
CA LEU A 266 14.86 1.40 -8.40
C LEU A 266 13.77 1.77 -7.41
N VAL A 267 13.04 2.86 -7.69
CA VAL A 267 11.97 3.35 -6.84
C VAL A 267 10.64 3.20 -7.57
N ILE A 268 9.73 2.45 -6.97
CA ILE A 268 8.43 2.08 -7.55
C ILE A 268 7.32 2.70 -6.70
N PRO A 269 6.40 3.47 -7.28
CA PRO A 269 5.30 4.08 -6.54
C PRO A 269 4.31 3.02 -6.02
N LEU A 270 3.79 3.25 -4.81
CA LEU A 270 2.73 2.48 -4.20
C LEU A 270 1.42 3.25 -4.27
N GLU A 271 0.38 2.59 -4.77
CA GLU A 271 -0.96 3.17 -4.91
C GLU A 271 -1.99 2.40 -4.12
N ILE A 272 -2.76 3.10 -3.29
CA ILE A 272 -3.94 2.56 -2.64
C ILE A 272 -5.14 3.42 -3.05
N ASN A 273 -6.21 2.81 -3.53
CA ASN A 273 -7.43 3.48 -3.99
C ASN A 273 -7.17 4.56 -5.07
N SER A 274 -6.26 4.30 -6.00
CA SER A 274 -5.83 5.22 -7.07
C SER A 274 -5.13 6.51 -6.59
N SER A 275 -4.78 6.58 -5.30
CA SER A 275 -4.01 7.67 -4.70
C SER A 275 -2.59 7.20 -4.39
N TYR A 276 -1.63 8.09 -4.56
CA TYR A 276 -0.23 7.84 -4.17
C TYR A 276 -0.15 7.64 -2.65
N TRP A 277 0.23 6.46 -2.23
CA TRP A 277 0.35 6.09 -0.81
C TRP A 277 1.78 6.18 -0.30
N GLY A 278 2.77 5.92 -1.19
CA GLY A 278 4.17 5.87 -0.83
C GLY A 278 4.99 5.24 -1.95
N PHE A 279 6.10 4.62 -1.61
CA PHE A 279 6.97 3.98 -2.60
C PHE A 279 7.75 2.79 -2.02
N VAL A 280 8.18 1.90 -2.90
CA VAL A 280 9.19 0.87 -2.60
C VAL A 280 10.51 1.30 -3.20
N ALA A 281 11.57 1.27 -2.40
CA ALA A 281 12.94 1.50 -2.86
C ALA A 281 13.72 0.18 -2.83
N LEU A 282 14.20 -0.25 -3.99
CA LEU A 282 15.01 -1.46 -4.17
C LEU A 282 16.44 -1.02 -4.46
N GLY A 283 17.37 -1.35 -3.58
CA GLY A 283 18.72 -0.79 -3.58
C GLY A 283 19.82 -1.80 -3.76
N SER A 284 20.87 -1.42 -4.52
CA SER A 284 22.10 -2.20 -4.64
C SER A 284 23.33 -1.39 -4.25
N LYS A 285 24.30 -2.06 -3.61
CA LYS A 285 25.64 -1.52 -3.28
C LYS A 285 26.53 -1.41 -4.52
N LYS A 286 26.20 -2.11 -5.60
CA LYS A 286 26.97 -2.10 -6.85
C LYS A 286 26.68 -0.81 -7.63
N PRO A 287 27.70 0.03 -7.93
CA PRO A 287 27.49 1.31 -8.65
C PRO A 287 27.05 1.10 -10.11
N ASP A 288 27.46 0.00 -10.72
CA ASP A 288 27.26 -0.30 -12.15
C ASP A 288 26.09 -1.25 -12.39
N ARG A 289 25.20 -1.44 -11.40
CA ARG A 289 24.04 -2.31 -11.58
C ARG A 289 23.09 -1.69 -12.62
N LEU A 290 22.97 -2.37 -13.74
CA LEU A 290 21.97 -2.05 -14.77
C LEU A 290 20.66 -2.79 -14.47
N TRP A 291 19.56 -2.05 -14.47
CA TRP A 291 18.21 -2.59 -14.32
C TRP A 291 17.60 -2.78 -15.70
N SER A 292 17.40 -4.01 -16.15
CA SER A 292 16.76 -4.29 -17.43
C SER A 292 15.27 -3.90 -17.40
N LYS A 293 14.70 -3.56 -18.56
CA LYS A 293 13.26 -3.23 -18.64
C LYS A 293 12.36 -4.39 -18.20
N ASN A 294 12.76 -5.63 -18.49
CA ASN A 294 12.02 -6.83 -18.07
C ASN A 294 12.05 -6.99 -16.56
N GLU A 295 13.21 -6.80 -15.94
CA GLU A 295 13.37 -6.86 -14.49
C GLU A 295 12.52 -5.79 -13.79
N GLN A 296 12.54 -4.56 -14.28
CA GLN A 296 11.70 -3.46 -13.77
C GLN A 296 10.21 -3.84 -13.83
N SER A 297 9.73 -4.32 -14.97
CA SER A 297 8.32 -4.70 -15.15
C SER A 297 7.88 -5.84 -14.22
N ILE A 298 8.74 -6.84 -13.99
CA ILE A 298 8.46 -7.95 -13.06
C ILE A 298 8.38 -7.41 -11.63
N LEU A 299 9.31 -6.55 -11.22
CA LEU A 299 9.32 -5.96 -9.88
C LEU A 299 8.15 -4.99 -9.65
N GLU A 300 7.76 -4.21 -10.65
CA GLU A 300 6.56 -3.38 -10.60
C GLU A 300 5.29 -4.21 -10.38
N THR A 301 5.18 -5.36 -11.05
CA THR A 301 4.07 -6.29 -10.87
C THR A 301 4.07 -6.90 -9.46
N ALA A 302 5.23 -7.27 -8.94
CA ALA A 302 5.38 -7.79 -7.58
C ALA A 302 4.97 -6.75 -6.53
N VAL A 303 5.41 -5.51 -6.69
CA VAL A 303 5.07 -4.38 -5.83
C VAL A 303 3.57 -4.08 -5.88
N ALA A 304 2.94 -4.14 -7.06
CA ALA A 304 1.49 -3.97 -7.20
C ALA A 304 0.71 -5.05 -6.43
N SER A 305 1.20 -6.30 -6.43
CA SER A 305 0.61 -7.40 -5.64
C SER A 305 0.74 -7.13 -4.13
N MET A 306 1.89 -6.62 -3.68
CA MET A 306 2.10 -6.22 -2.27
C MET A 306 1.16 -5.08 -1.86
N CYS A 307 0.90 -4.11 -2.73
CA CYS A 307 -0.08 -3.04 -2.50
C CYS A 307 -1.48 -3.58 -2.21
N GLY A 308 -1.92 -4.58 -2.99
CA GLY A 308 -3.21 -5.23 -2.79
C GLY A 308 -3.33 -5.83 -1.39
N GLU A 309 -2.28 -6.47 -0.91
CA GLU A 309 -2.25 -7.11 0.39
C GLU A 309 -2.17 -6.09 1.55
N ILE A 310 -1.37 -5.03 1.42
CA ILE A 310 -1.32 -3.92 2.38
C ILE A 310 -2.70 -3.28 2.54
N LYS A 311 -3.41 -3.08 1.42
CA LYS A 311 -4.77 -2.55 1.42
C LYS A 311 -5.74 -3.49 2.16
N ARG A 312 -5.73 -4.79 1.81
CA ARG A 312 -6.60 -5.81 2.45
C ARG A 312 -6.40 -5.84 3.95
N GLN A 313 -5.16 -5.84 4.41
CA GLN A 313 -4.83 -5.85 5.82
C GLN A 313 -5.30 -4.60 6.56
N ALA A 314 -5.15 -3.42 5.95
CA ALA A 314 -5.66 -2.17 6.54
C ALA A 314 -7.20 -2.17 6.67
N GLU A 315 -7.90 -2.77 5.71
CA GLU A 315 -9.36 -2.95 5.76
C GLU A 315 -9.77 -3.98 6.83
N GLU A 316 -9.05 -5.10 6.95
CA GLU A 316 -9.30 -6.12 7.98
C GLU A 316 -9.02 -5.61 9.40
N GLU A 317 -7.98 -4.83 9.58
CA GLU A 317 -7.65 -4.24 10.89
C GLU A 317 -8.70 -3.21 11.31
N ALA A 318 -9.15 -2.36 10.38
CA ALA A 318 -10.27 -1.45 10.62
C ALA A 318 -11.55 -2.23 10.99
N PHE A 319 -11.85 -3.32 10.29
CA PHE A 319 -12.99 -4.19 10.61
C PHE A 319 -12.85 -4.86 11.99
N ARG A 320 -11.66 -5.37 12.32
CA ARG A 320 -11.38 -5.98 13.62
C ARG A 320 -11.58 -4.99 14.77
N LEU A 321 -11.06 -3.78 14.64
CA LEU A 321 -11.25 -2.71 15.63
C LEU A 321 -12.75 -2.40 15.87
N ILE A 322 -13.55 -2.44 14.81
CA ILE A 322 -15.01 -2.27 14.89
C ILE A 322 -15.64 -3.40 15.69
N VAL A 323 -15.27 -4.64 15.39
CA VAL A 323 -15.84 -5.84 16.05
C VAL A 323 -15.40 -5.91 17.51
N GLU A 324 -14.13 -5.76 17.81
CA GLU A 324 -13.58 -5.81 19.17
C GLU A 324 -14.09 -4.66 20.04
N GLY A 325 -14.18 -3.46 19.47
CA GLY A 325 -14.67 -2.28 20.19
C GLY A 325 -16.17 -2.30 20.51
N THR A 326 -16.94 -3.14 19.82
CA THR A 326 -18.42 -3.10 19.89
C THR A 326 -19.07 -4.41 20.33
N SER A 327 -18.35 -5.53 20.44
CA SER A 327 -18.93 -6.87 20.59
C SER A 327 -19.45 -7.22 21.98
N SER A 328 -18.97 -6.55 23.04
CA SER A 328 -19.33 -6.90 24.43
C SER A 328 -19.97 -5.77 25.23
N ARG A 329 -20.14 -4.57 24.66
CA ARG A 329 -20.68 -3.40 25.35
C ARG A 329 -22.04 -3.01 24.77
N VAL A 330 -22.91 -2.49 25.63
CA VAL A 330 -24.26 -2.03 25.27
C VAL A 330 -24.54 -0.65 25.87
N GLY A 331 -25.50 0.08 25.30
CA GLY A 331 -25.91 1.37 25.81
C GLY A 331 -24.83 2.45 25.74
N ASP A 332 -24.70 3.25 26.77
CA ASP A 332 -23.78 4.40 26.80
C ASP A 332 -22.30 4.00 26.71
N GLU A 333 -21.91 2.85 27.26
CA GLU A 333 -20.55 2.34 27.13
C GLU A 333 -20.22 1.93 25.69
N PHE A 334 -21.19 1.40 24.95
CA PHE A 334 -21.04 1.08 23.54
C PHE A 334 -20.71 2.34 22.74
N PHE A 335 -21.50 3.42 22.90
CA PHE A 335 -21.29 4.65 22.15
C PHE A 335 -19.96 5.33 22.49
N ARG A 336 -19.54 5.31 23.73
CA ARG A 336 -18.21 5.79 24.13
C ARG A 336 -17.07 5.00 23.46
N SER A 337 -17.18 3.67 23.50
CA SER A 337 -16.20 2.80 22.85
C SER A 337 -16.17 3.03 21.34
N LEU A 338 -17.33 3.17 20.71
CA LEU A 338 -17.48 3.38 19.28
C LEU A 338 -16.79 4.66 18.81
N VAL A 339 -17.00 5.80 19.46
CA VAL A 339 -16.39 7.09 19.03
C VAL A 339 -14.87 7.08 19.21
N ARG A 340 -14.36 6.43 20.26
CA ARG A 340 -12.91 6.28 20.46
C ARG A 340 -12.27 5.42 19.38
N HIS A 341 -12.83 4.24 19.11
CA HIS A 341 -12.30 3.38 18.04
C HIS A 341 -12.45 3.99 16.64
N LEU A 342 -13.50 4.79 16.43
CA LEU A 342 -13.68 5.53 15.19
C LEU A 342 -12.58 6.59 15.01
N ALA A 343 -12.23 7.32 16.07
CA ALA A 343 -11.15 8.30 16.06
C ALA A 343 -9.79 7.64 15.79
N ASP A 344 -9.55 6.46 16.39
CA ASP A 344 -8.32 5.67 16.16
C ASP A 344 -8.24 5.11 14.71
N ALA A 345 -9.36 4.61 14.17
CA ALA A 345 -9.42 4.01 12.82
C ALA A 345 -9.25 5.04 11.69
N LEU A 346 -9.68 6.28 11.92
CA LEU A 346 -9.60 7.39 10.94
C LEU A 346 -8.47 8.37 11.21
N PRO A 347 -7.59 8.15 12.18
CA PRO A 347 -6.68 9.06 12.88
C PRO A 347 -7.17 10.52 12.88
N VAL A 348 -8.35 10.76 13.48
CA VAL A 348 -8.96 12.09 13.58
C VAL A 348 -9.05 12.54 15.04
N LYS A 349 -9.05 13.84 15.26
CA LYS A 349 -9.05 14.41 16.60
C LYS A 349 -10.42 14.32 17.28
N TYR A 350 -11.51 14.45 16.51
CA TYR A 350 -12.86 14.47 17.05
C TYR A 350 -13.74 13.43 16.38
N ALA A 351 -14.55 12.72 17.18
CA ALA A 351 -15.56 11.78 16.69
C ALA A 351 -16.82 11.87 17.55
N PHE A 352 -18.00 11.91 16.92
CA PHE A 352 -19.28 12.09 17.61
C PHE A 352 -20.32 11.11 17.08
N VAL A 353 -21.13 10.60 17.98
CA VAL A 353 -22.40 9.94 17.69
C VAL A 353 -23.53 10.75 18.28
N ASN A 354 -24.46 11.15 17.44
CA ASN A 354 -25.55 12.03 17.80
C ASN A 354 -26.88 11.35 17.53
N GLU A 355 -27.80 11.45 18.49
CA GLU A 355 -29.19 11.03 18.36
C GLU A 355 -30.06 12.19 17.90
N SER A 356 -30.91 11.98 16.89
CA SER A 356 -31.94 12.94 16.51
C SER A 356 -33.11 12.85 17.49
N ILE A 357 -33.36 13.93 18.22
CA ILE A 357 -34.52 14.07 19.12
C ILE A 357 -35.75 14.49 18.34
N ASN A 358 -35.61 15.53 17.50
CA ASN A 358 -36.66 16.04 16.64
C ASN A 358 -36.07 16.41 15.28
N ILE A 359 -36.37 15.60 14.25
CA ILE A 359 -35.88 15.83 12.89
C ILE A 359 -36.46 17.11 12.29
N LYS A 360 -37.73 17.47 12.60
CA LYS A 360 -38.39 18.66 12.05
C LYS A 360 -37.79 19.94 12.60
N GLU A 361 -37.32 19.93 13.83
CA GLU A 361 -36.68 21.06 14.50
C GLU A 361 -35.15 20.99 14.43
N LEU A 362 -34.58 20.01 13.73
CA LEU A 362 -33.13 19.77 13.59
C LEU A 362 -32.41 19.65 14.93
N GLN A 363 -33.09 19.14 15.97
CA GLN A 363 -32.52 18.95 17.31
C GLN A 363 -31.85 17.59 17.46
N CYS A 364 -30.61 17.62 17.92
CA CYS A 364 -29.80 16.45 18.22
C CYS A 364 -29.27 16.48 19.65
N SER A 365 -29.02 15.27 20.18
CA SER A 365 -28.29 15.08 21.45
C SER A 365 -27.00 14.31 21.20
N ILE A 366 -25.90 14.78 21.75
CA ILE A 366 -24.64 14.03 21.76
C ILE A 366 -24.82 12.82 22.68
N LEU A 367 -24.79 11.60 22.12
CA LEU A 367 -24.78 10.35 22.88
C LEU A 367 -23.40 10.06 23.44
N ALA A 368 -22.38 10.23 22.60
CA ALA A 368 -20.98 10.20 22.99
C ALA A 368 -20.15 11.06 22.01
N GLY A 369 -19.14 11.71 22.53
CA GLY A 369 -18.16 12.46 21.76
C GLY A 369 -16.76 12.18 22.28
N TRP A 370 -15.78 12.06 21.37
CA TRP A 370 -14.37 11.98 21.67
C TRP A 370 -13.69 13.28 21.23
N GLY A 371 -12.96 13.93 22.12
CA GLY A 371 -12.32 15.23 21.92
C GLY A 371 -10.79 15.18 21.77
N GLY A 372 -10.23 14.02 21.45
CA GLY A 372 -8.79 13.79 21.31
C GLY A 372 -8.15 13.24 22.59
N ASP A 373 -8.38 13.87 23.73
CA ASP A 373 -7.80 13.45 25.01
C ASP A 373 -8.85 12.91 25.98
N ASP A 374 -10.12 13.38 25.88
CA ASP A 374 -11.20 12.99 26.79
C ASP A 374 -12.56 12.98 26.08
N PHE A 375 -13.56 12.43 26.76
CA PHE A 375 -14.94 12.40 26.27
C PHE A 375 -15.64 13.75 26.45
N VAL A 376 -16.42 14.11 25.44
CA VAL A 376 -17.24 15.34 25.45
C VAL A 376 -18.52 15.11 26.23
N GLU A 377 -18.95 16.08 27.02
CA GLU A 377 -20.21 16.04 27.78
C GLU A 377 -21.44 15.99 26.86
N LYS A 378 -22.47 15.28 27.33
CA LYS A 378 -23.77 15.19 26.65
C LYS A 378 -24.40 16.58 26.59
N LYS A 379 -24.75 17.02 25.38
CA LYS A 379 -25.39 18.32 25.13
C LYS A 379 -26.45 18.17 24.04
N ILE A 380 -27.56 18.88 24.20
CA ILE A 380 -28.56 19.05 23.14
C ILE A 380 -28.16 20.29 22.34
N PHE A 381 -28.20 20.17 21.00
CA PHE A 381 -27.85 21.25 20.08
C PHE A 381 -28.73 21.22 18.83
N ASN A 382 -28.79 22.34 18.13
CA ASN A 382 -29.47 22.44 16.86
C ASN A 382 -28.47 22.30 15.72
N THR A 383 -28.85 21.59 14.65
CA THR A 383 -28.00 21.34 13.48
C THR A 383 -28.29 22.28 12.30
N MET A 384 -29.16 23.29 12.49
CA MET A 384 -29.44 24.30 11.45
C MET A 384 -28.15 25.05 11.09
N ASP A 385 -27.92 25.26 9.81
CA ASP A 385 -26.72 25.91 9.26
C ASP A 385 -25.39 25.24 9.66
N THR A 386 -25.42 23.93 9.95
CA THR A 386 -24.24 23.12 10.23
C THR A 386 -24.12 21.98 9.21
N PRO A 387 -22.92 21.34 9.06
CA PRO A 387 -22.78 20.15 8.21
C PRO A 387 -23.69 18.99 8.64
N GLY A 388 -24.15 18.97 9.89
CA GLY A 388 -25.07 17.99 10.44
C GLY A 388 -26.47 18.05 9.83
N GLU A 389 -26.92 19.22 9.35
CA GLU A 389 -28.19 19.38 8.65
C GLU A 389 -28.25 18.57 7.36
N GLU A 390 -27.18 18.62 6.53
CA GLU A 390 -27.09 17.80 5.31
C GLU A 390 -27.20 16.30 5.63
N VAL A 391 -26.57 15.90 6.73
CA VAL A 391 -26.57 14.49 7.15
C VAL A 391 -27.96 14.05 7.63
N LEU A 392 -28.67 14.89 8.35
CA LEU A 392 -30.06 14.62 8.76
C LEU A 392 -31.06 14.65 7.59
N ALA A 393 -30.71 15.33 6.49
CA ALA A 393 -31.42 15.27 5.23
C ALA A 393 -31.13 13.97 4.42
N GLY A 394 -30.27 13.09 4.93
CA GLY A 394 -29.91 11.81 4.31
C GLY A 394 -28.70 11.86 3.40
N MET A 395 -28.01 12.98 3.33
CA MET A 395 -26.83 13.15 2.49
C MET A 395 -25.55 12.73 3.24
N LEU A 396 -24.52 12.33 2.46
CA LEU A 396 -23.19 12.12 2.96
C LEU A 396 -22.44 13.45 2.89
N SER A 397 -22.10 14.04 4.02
CA SER A 397 -21.35 15.29 4.06
C SER A 397 -19.84 14.98 4.16
N PHE A 398 -19.02 15.61 3.30
CA PHE A 398 -17.57 15.46 3.32
C PHE A 398 -16.88 16.75 2.86
N HIS A 399 -16.20 17.39 3.77
CA HIS A 399 -15.41 18.59 3.55
C HIS A 399 -13.93 18.25 3.87
N SER A 400 -13.10 18.19 2.83
CA SER A 400 -11.69 17.78 2.98
C SER A 400 -10.85 18.84 3.70
N LYS A 401 -11.24 20.12 3.61
CA LYS A 401 -10.60 21.30 4.19
C LYS A 401 -11.58 22.48 4.17
N ASP A 402 -11.22 23.56 4.84
CA ASP A 402 -11.91 24.86 4.79
C ASP A 402 -13.41 24.78 5.17
N ILE A 403 -13.76 23.87 6.11
CA ILE A 403 -15.16 23.66 6.53
C ILE A 403 -15.77 24.92 7.17
N ILE A 404 -15.00 25.72 7.90
CA ILE A 404 -15.46 26.94 8.56
C ILE A 404 -15.93 27.97 7.53
N ASP A 405 -15.31 28.03 6.34
CA ASP A 405 -15.73 28.95 5.27
C ASP A 405 -17.11 28.55 4.71
N SER A 406 -17.44 27.26 4.73
CA SER A 406 -18.74 26.74 4.29
C SER A 406 -19.83 26.92 5.35
N TYR A 407 -19.48 26.89 6.63
CA TYR A 407 -20.41 26.98 7.76
C TYR A 407 -19.92 27.97 8.82
N PRO A 408 -19.82 29.27 8.50
CA PRO A 408 -19.25 30.29 9.41
C PRO A 408 -20.11 30.55 10.64
N ALA A 409 -21.38 30.16 10.63
CA ALA A 409 -22.31 30.29 11.75
C ALA A 409 -22.16 29.18 12.81
N ASP A 410 -21.50 28.05 12.46
CA ASP A 410 -21.29 26.97 13.40
C ASP A 410 -20.15 27.29 14.39
N GLN A 411 -20.52 27.83 15.55
CA GLN A 411 -19.57 28.23 16.59
C GLN A 411 -18.71 27.06 17.11
N ASN A 412 -19.23 25.80 17.08
CA ASN A 412 -18.45 24.65 17.54
C ASN A 412 -17.28 24.36 16.59
N LEU A 413 -17.46 24.53 15.27
CA LEU A 413 -16.37 24.37 14.30
C LEU A 413 -15.29 25.45 14.50
N VAL A 414 -15.70 26.66 14.80
CA VAL A 414 -14.78 27.78 15.04
C VAL A 414 -14.01 27.59 16.35
N ASP A 415 -14.69 27.26 17.45
CA ASP A 415 -14.09 27.08 18.77
C ASP A 415 -13.08 25.92 18.81
N LEU A 416 -13.39 24.83 18.11
CA LEU A 416 -12.54 23.64 18.00
C LEU A 416 -11.48 23.76 16.90
N LYS A 417 -11.47 24.87 16.11
CA LYS A 417 -10.56 25.11 14.98
C LYS A 417 -10.59 23.98 13.96
N VAL A 418 -11.78 23.50 13.62
CA VAL A 418 -11.98 22.39 12.71
C VAL A 418 -11.61 22.79 11.28
N VAL A 419 -10.78 22.02 10.62
CA VAL A 419 -10.38 22.22 9.22
C VAL A 419 -11.18 21.33 8.28
N SER A 420 -11.48 20.09 8.71
CA SER A 420 -12.16 19.07 7.89
C SER A 420 -13.28 18.36 8.65
N TYR A 421 -14.30 17.91 7.91
CA TYR A 421 -15.49 17.25 8.45
C TYR A 421 -15.93 16.11 7.57
N ALA A 422 -16.40 15.01 8.17
CA ALA A 422 -17.14 13.96 7.48
C ALA A 422 -18.30 13.48 8.35
N GLY A 423 -19.49 13.37 7.77
CA GLY A 423 -20.69 12.93 8.46
C GLY A 423 -21.53 11.97 7.64
N VAL A 424 -22.16 11.00 8.32
CA VAL A 424 -23.03 9.98 7.73
C VAL A 424 -24.26 9.76 8.61
N PRO A 425 -25.47 9.51 8.03
CA PRO A 425 -26.65 9.23 8.79
C PRO A 425 -26.64 7.83 9.42
N CYS A 426 -27.26 7.71 10.59
CA CYS A 426 -27.58 6.44 11.24
C CYS A 426 -29.05 6.11 10.99
N PHE A 427 -29.31 4.91 10.47
CA PHE A 427 -30.66 4.45 10.13
C PHE A 427 -31.14 3.38 11.10
N ASP A 428 -32.47 3.32 11.31
CA ASP A 428 -33.14 2.18 11.90
C ASP A 428 -33.41 1.07 10.87
N ALA A 429 -34.00 -0.04 11.28
CA ALA A 429 -34.36 -1.15 10.41
C ALA A 429 -35.39 -0.78 9.31
N ALA A 430 -36.16 0.29 9.49
CA ALA A 430 -37.10 0.85 8.53
C ALA A 430 -36.47 1.92 7.60
N TYR A 431 -35.14 2.08 7.64
CA TYR A 431 -34.39 3.11 6.89
C TYR A 431 -34.80 4.55 7.24
N LYS A 432 -35.32 4.78 8.43
CA LYS A 432 -35.55 6.12 8.94
C LYS A 432 -34.28 6.62 9.64
N ILE A 433 -33.93 7.89 9.43
CA ILE A 433 -32.80 8.52 10.10
C ILE A 433 -33.15 8.73 11.57
N ILE A 434 -32.32 8.17 12.45
CA ILE A 434 -32.48 8.25 13.90
C ILE A 434 -31.34 8.98 14.61
N GLY A 435 -30.31 9.32 13.84
CA GLY A 435 -29.14 10.04 14.32
C GLY A 435 -28.09 10.19 13.24
N HIS A 436 -26.90 10.61 13.60
CA HIS A 436 -25.77 10.70 12.69
C HIS A 436 -24.45 10.48 13.39
N LEU A 437 -23.47 10.02 12.62
CA LEU A 437 -22.07 9.91 13.01
C LEU A 437 -21.28 11.01 12.32
N ALA A 438 -20.39 11.68 13.06
CA ALA A 438 -19.53 12.73 12.52
C ALA A 438 -18.10 12.59 13.03
N VAL A 439 -17.13 12.89 12.17
CA VAL A 439 -15.73 13.04 12.54
C VAL A 439 -15.22 14.39 12.05
N MET A 440 -14.32 14.98 12.82
CA MET A 440 -13.74 16.29 12.53
C MET A 440 -12.25 16.27 12.87
N ASP A 441 -11.47 17.08 12.16
CA ASP A 441 -10.04 17.22 12.45
C ASP A 441 -9.58 18.67 12.29
N ASP A 442 -8.51 19.03 12.99
CA ASP A 442 -7.75 20.28 12.80
C ASP A 442 -6.77 20.21 11.61
N LYS A 443 -6.84 19.14 10.82
CA LYS A 443 -6.06 18.88 9.60
C LYS A 443 -6.97 18.47 8.44
N PRO A 444 -6.51 18.60 7.17
CA PRO A 444 -7.27 18.13 6.02
C PRO A 444 -7.46 16.62 6.00
N MET A 445 -8.67 16.14 5.67
CA MET A 445 -8.98 14.75 5.36
C MET A 445 -8.84 14.52 3.86
N LEU A 446 -7.86 13.71 3.43
CA LEU A 446 -7.55 13.55 2.01
C LEU A 446 -8.24 12.35 1.34
N ASP A 447 -8.53 11.29 2.09
CA ASP A 447 -9.13 10.05 1.55
C ASP A 447 -10.64 9.98 1.81
N LYS A 448 -11.42 10.65 0.95
CA LYS A 448 -12.89 10.64 1.01
C LYS A 448 -13.48 9.23 0.97
N LYS A 449 -12.96 8.36 0.09
CA LYS A 449 -13.53 7.00 -0.07
C LYS A 449 -13.35 6.17 1.18
N ARG A 450 -12.14 6.14 1.72
CA ARG A 450 -11.84 5.39 2.95
C ARG A 450 -12.61 5.94 4.14
N THR A 451 -12.60 7.26 4.34
CA THR A 451 -13.30 7.90 5.45
C THR A 451 -14.79 7.58 5.44
N LEU A 452 -15.47 7.79 4.31
CA LEU A 452 -16.90 7.50 4.20
C LEU A 452 -17.23 6.00 4.30
N SER A 453 -16.36 5.11 3.81
CA SER A 453 -16.56 3.66 3.93
C SER A 453 -16.49 3.21 5.39
N ILE A 454 -15.50 3.65 6.14
CA ILE A 454 -15.35 3.37 7.56
C ILE A 454 -16.54 3.96 8.34
N LEU A 455 -16.86 5.24 8.12
CA LEU A 455 -18.00 5.88 8.77
C LEU A 455 -19.32 5.14 8.56
N LYS A 456 -19.60 4.67 7.34
CA LYS A 456 -20.81 3.90 7.04
C LYS A 456 -20.92 2.61 7.85
N ILE A 457 -19.80 1.89 8.04
CA ILE A 457 -19.78 0.65 8.83
C ILE A 457 -20.09 0.96 10.29
N PHE A 458 -19.44 1.97 10.85
CA PHE A 458 -19.69 2.42 12.22
C PHE A 458 -21.11 2.96 12.39
N ALA A 459 -21.64 3.71 11.42
CA ALA A 459 -23.00 4.25 11.47
C ALA A 459 -24.09 3.17 11.43
N ALA A 460 -23.90 2.12 10.64
CA ALA A 460 -24.81 0.96 10.65
C ALA A 460 -24.87 0.31 12.03
N ARG A 461 -23.72 0.17 12.70
CA ARG A 461 -23.64 -0.40 14.05
C ARG A 461 -24.23 0.55 15.10
N ALA A 462 -23.94 1.85 14.99
CA ALA A 462 -24.52 2.88 15.87
C ALA A 462 -26.04 2.94 15.73
N GLY A 463 -26.57 2.86 14.51
CA GLY A 463 -28.01 2.84 14.23
C GLY A 463 -28.71 1.67 14.89
N ALA A 464 -28.17 0.46 14.74
CA ALA A 464 -28.75 -0.75 15.37
C ALA A 464 -28.79 -0.63 16.90
N GLU A 465 -27.74 -0.15 17.54
CA GLU A 465 -27.71 0.01 19.01
C GLU A 465 -28.61 1.18 19.46
N LEU A 466 -28.70 2.25 18.68
CA LEU A 466 -29.60 3.37 18.96
C LEU A 466 -31.06 2.93 18.88
N GLU A 467 -31.43 2.17 17.87
CA GLU A 467 -32.78 1.58 17.73
C GLU A 467 -33.10 0.64 18.92
N ARG A 468 -32.15 -0.24 19.31
CA ARG A 468 -32.29 -1.11 20.48
C ARG A 468 -32.54 -0.29 21.75
N LYS A 469 -31.74 0.77 21.98
CA LYS A 469 -31.89 1.67 23.14
C LYS A 469 -33.24 2.36 23.16
N ARG A 470 -33.72 2.87 22.00
CA ARG A 470 -35.04 3.49 21.88
C ARG A 470 -36.15 2.51 22.18
N THR A 471 -36.07 1.30 21.63
CA THR A 471 -37.05 0.24 21.85
C THR A 471 -37.11 -0.17 23.33
N GLU A 472 -35.94 -0.35 23.98
CA GLU A 472 -35.85 -0.66 25.39
C GLU A 472 -36.46 0.45 26.27
N THR A 473 -36.16 1.70 25.94
CA THR A 473 -36.69 2.87 26.65
C THR A 473 -38.22 2.98 26.48
N ALA A 474 -38.72 2.75 25.25
CA ALA A 474 -40.16 2.73 24.97
C ALA A 474 -40.87 1.58 25.71
N MET A 475 -40.30 0.38 25.67
CA MET A 475 -40.84 -0.78 26.43
C MET A 475 -40.86 -0.51 27.91
N ARG A 476 -39.80 0.08 28.46
CA ARG A 476 -39.74 0.44 29.89
C ARG A 476 -40.79 1.49 30.24
N SER A 477 -40.96 2.50 29.36
CA SER A 477 -42.01 3.49 29.54
C SER A 477 -43.41 2.87 29.52
N MET A 478 -43.70 1.97 28.56
CA MET A 478 -44.99 1.26 28.51
C MET A 478 -45.22 0.35 29.70
N ALA A 479 -44.19 -0.27 30.27
CA ALA A 479 -44.31 -1.14 31.44
C ALA A 479 -44.66 -0.42 32.73
N TYR A 480 -44.23 0.86 32.87
CA TYR A 480 -44.31 1.60 34.12
C TYR A 480 -45.17 2.88 34.06
N HIS A 481 -45.55 3.34 32.85
CA HIS A 481 -46.34 4.54 32.66
C HIS A 481 -47.60 4.27 31.85
N ASP A 482 -48.64 5.05 32.11
CA ASP A 482 -49.88 5.08 31.35
C ASP A 482 -49.65 5.71 29.97
N ALA A 483 -50.09 5.05 28.92
CA ALA A 483 -49.80 5.47 27.55
C ALA A 483 -50.50 6.79 27.15
N LEU A 484 -51.61 7.15 27.76
CA LEU A 484 -52.39 8.36 27.44
C LEU A 484 -51.80 9.58 28.16
N THR A 485 -51.63 9.46 29.51
CA THR A 485 -51.30 10.61 30.35
C THR A 485 -49.80 10.73 30.65
N GLY A 486 -49.01 9.68 30.36
CA GLY A 486 -47.61 9.60 30.77
C GLY A 486 -47.37 9.61 32.28
N LEU A 487 -48.42 9.43 33.07
CA LEU A 487 -48.34 9.24 34.52
C LEU A 487 -47.81 7.83 34.84
N PRO A 488 -47.21 7.61 36.03
CA PRO A 488 -47.02 6.28 36.57
C PRO A 488 -48.29 5.43 36.45
N ASN A 489 -48.13 4.20 35.98
CA ASN A 489 -49.23 3.23 35.95
C ASN A 489 -49.35 2.50 37.30
N ARG A 490 -50.31 1.55 37.41
CA ARG A 490 -50.53 0.75 38.61
C ARG A 490 -49.27 0.04 39.13
N ILE A 491 -48.43 -0.47 38.21
CA ILE A 491 -47.20 -1.20 38.58
C ILE A 491 -46.21 -0.26 39.28
N LEU A 492 -45.95 0.88 38.68
CA LEU A 492 -45.01 1.87 39.25
C LEU A 492 -45.55 2.53 40.50
N LEU A 493 -46.90 2.73 40.60
CA LEU A 493 -47.51 3.23 41.82
C LEU A 493 -47.30 2.25 43.00
N ASN A 494 -47.55 0.95 42.77
CA ASN A 494 -47.37 -0.05 43.83
C ASN A 494 -45.94 -0.11 44.34
N ASP A 495 -44.95 -0.12 43.43
CA ASP A 495 -43.52 -0.08 43.76
C ASP A 495 -43.16 1.16 44.60
N ARG A 496 -43.60 2.34 44.18
CA ARG A 496 -43.35 3.58 44.91
C ARG A 496 -44.06 3.65 46.25
N LEU A 497 -45.28 3.10 46.35
CA LEU A 497 -46.03 3.05 47.58
C LEU A 497 -45.34 2.13 48.59
N GLU A 498 -44.89 0.96 48.17
CA GLU A 498 -44.12 0.04 49.02
C GLU A 498 -42.86 0.70 49.57
N MET A 499 -42.08 1.38 48.69
CA MET A 499 -40.90 2.13 49.12
C MET A 499 -41.24 3.27 50.09
N ALA A 500 -42.34 4.02 49.87
CA ALA A 500 -42.78 5.09 50.73
C ALA A 500 -43.20 4.58 52.12
N LEU A 501 -43.90 3.43 52.19
CA LEU A 501 -44.29 2.80 53.43
C LEU A 501 -43.06 2.34 54.24
N LEU A 502 -42.08 1.68 53.60
CA LEU A 502 -40.83 1.29 54.25
C LEU A 502 -40.03 2.50 54.79
N GLN A 503 -40.04 3.60 54.04
CA GLN A 503 -39.38 4.82 54.47
C GLN A 503 -40.12 5.53 55.63
N ALA A 504 -41.47 5.52 55.59
CA ALA A 504 -42.30 6.09 56.67
C ALA A 504 -42.11 5.32 57.97
N GLU A 505 -42.04 4.00 57.93
CA GLU A 505 -41.75 3.15 59.08
C GLU A 505 -40.41 3.50 59.73
N ARG A 506 -39.36 3.67 58.93
CA ARG A 506 -38.02 4.07 59.44
C ARG A 506 -37.99 5.46 60.05
N ASN A 507 -38.75 6.38 59.48
CA ASN A 507 -38.73 7.79 59.88
C ASN A 507 -39.86 8.14 60.90
N SER A 508 -40.68 7.14 61.28
CA SER A 508 -41.87 7.37 62.13
C SER A 508 -42.80 8.45 61.55
N SER A 509 -43.00 8.44 60.22
CA SER A 509 -43.87 9.36 59.50
C SER A 509 -45.08 8.64 58.89
N LEU A 510 -45.99 9.34 58.28
CA LEU A 510 -47.22 8.79 57.70
C LEU A 510 -47.17 8.96 56.18
N VAL A 511 -47.78 7.99 55.45
CA VAL A 511 -48.06 8.06 54.01
C VAL A 511 -49.56 8.33 53.84
N ALA A 512 -49.90 9.32 53.01
CA ALA A 512 -51.29 9.57 52.61
C ALA A 512 -51.51 9.02 51.21
N LEU A 513 -52.54 8.18 51.03
CA LEU A 513 -52.99 7.68 49.72
C LEU A 513 -54.34 8.31 49.40
N LEU A 514 -54.45 9.02 48.27
CA LEU A 514 -55.66 9.64 47.75
C LEU A 514 -56.11 8.89 46.50
N TYR A 515 -57.37 8.51 46.48
CA TYR A 515 -58.05 7.97 45.31
C TYR A 515 -58.92 9.08 44.71
N ILE A 516 -58.75 9.38 43.44
CA ILE A 516 -59.42 10.46 42.73
C ILE A 516 -60.16 9.85 41.55
N ASP A 517 -61.43 10.14 41.38
CA ASP A 517 -62.30 9.71 40.30
C ASP A 517 -63.10 10.88 39.73
N PHE A 518 -63.40 10.83 38.45
CA PHE A 518 -64.13 11.95 37.80
C PHE A 518 -65.63 11.67 37.79
N ASP A 519 -66.40 12.56 38.40
CA ASP A 519 -67.83 12.52 38.34
C ASP A 519 -68.30 12.71 36.90
N HIS A 520 -69.15 11.80 36.39
CA HIS A 520 -69.74 11.86 35.09
C HIS A 520 -68.78 11.82 33.88
N PHE A 521 -67.57 11.29 33.99
CA PHE A 521 -66.60 11.19 32.91
C PHE A 521 -67.17 10.49 31.66
N LYS A 522 -67.99 9.45 31.89
CA LYS A 522 -68.69 8.75 30.81
C LYS A 522 -69.62 9.68 30.01
N GLN A 523 -70.33 10.62 30.65
CA GLN A 523 -71.18 11.61 29.94
C GLN A 523 -70.38 12.55 29.08
N ILE A 524 -69.14 12.91 29.50
CA ILE A 524 -68.25 13.72 28.70
C ILE A 524 -67.85 12.99 27.43
N ASN A 525 -67.45 11.71 27.55
CA ASN A 525 -67.14 10.87 26.41
C ASN A 525 -68.32 10.69 25.47
N ASP A 526 -69.50 10.40 26.02
CA ASP A 526 -70.74 10.14 25.24
C ASP A 526 -71.24 11.41 24.55
N THR A 527 -70.96 12.61 25.06
CA THR A 527 -71.44 13.88 24.56
C THR A 527 -70.46 14.56 23.63
N LEU A 528 -69.18 14.57 23.98
CA LEU A 528 -68.12 15.32 23.32
C LEU A 528 -67.12 14.44 22.55
N GLY A 529 -67.23 13.12 22.70
CA GLY A 529 -66.33 12.15 22.07
C GLY A 529 -65.13 11.77 22.94
N HIS A 530 -64.57 10.60 22.63
CA HIS A 530 -63.42 10.03 23.39
C HIS A 530 -62.15 10.92 23.30
N ASP A 531 -61.94 11.59 22.19
CA ASP A 531 -60.76 12.49 21.99
C ASP A 531 -60.74 13.62 23.02
N VAL A 532 -61.93 14.22 23.32
CA VAL A 532 -62.10 15.30 24.32
C VAL A 532 -61.90 14.74 25.76
N GLY A 533 -62.37 13.51 26.00
CA GLY A 533 -62.14 12.81 27.25
C GLY A 533 -60.63 12.53 27.49
N ASP A 534 -59.93 12.10 26.46
CA ASP A 534 -58.49 11.86 26.48
C ASP A 534 -57.70 13.17 26.74
N GLU A 535 -58.06 14.27 26.08
CA GLU A 535 -57.46 15.59 26.32
C GLU A 535 -57.71 16.07 27.76
N LEU A 536 -58.92 15.83 28.32
CA LEU A 536 -59.27 16.14 29.71
C LEU A 536 -58.35 15.38 30.67
N LEU A 537 -58.21 14.06 30.51
CA LEU A 537 -57.35 13.22 31.33
C LEU A 537 -55.86 13.67 31.29
N GLN A 538 -55.37 14.00 30.08
CA GLN A 538 -54.00 14.56 29.95
C GLN A 538 -53.84 15.90 30.69
N SER A 539 -54.80 16.79 30.49
CA SER A 539 -54.77 18.13 31.15
C SER A 539 -54.83 18.04 32.66
N VAL A 540 -55.67 17.17 33.21
CA VAL A 540 -55.75 16.96 34.67
C VAL A 540 -54.49 16.29 35.18
N GLY A 541 -53.98 15.27 34.48
CA GLY A 541 -52.74 14.61 34.84
C GLY A 541 -51.56 15.57 34.97
N ASN A 542 -51.43 16.50 34.02
CA ASN A 542 -50.41 17.54 34.04
C ASN A 542 -50.64 18.50 35.22
N ARG A 543 -51.88 18.92 35.44
CA ARG A 543 -52.21 19.85 36.53
C ARG A 543 -51.98 19.22 37.91
N LEU A 544 -52.28 17.94 38.09
CA LEU A 544 -51.98 17.19 39.31
C LEU A 544 -50.45 17.13 39.54
N LYS A 545 -49.66 16.88 38.51
CA LYS A 545 -48.19 16.92 38.61
C LYS A 545 -47.67 18.26 39.11
N GLU A 546 -48.24 19.38 38.63
CA GLU A 546 -47.84 20.74 39.02
C GLU A 546 -48.21 21.06 40.50
N CYS A 547 -49.25 20.42 41.03
CA CYS A 547 -49.68 20.62 42.41
C CYS A 547 -48.87 19.80 43.43
N LEU A 548 -48.08 18.83 42.97
CA LEU A 548 -47.37 17.87 43.83
C LEU A 548 -45.88 18.28 43.98
N ARG A 549 -45.30 17.86 45.08
CA ARG A 549 -43.86 17.99 45.31
C ARG A 549 -43.12 16.93 44.51
N GLN A 550 -41.84 17.11 44.24
CA GLN A 550 -41.02 16.19 43.51
C GLN A 550 -40.96 14.76 44.10
N GLN A 551 -41.20 14.62 45.40
CA GLN A 551 -41.21 13.37 46.12
C GLN A 551 -42.60 12.66 46.13
N ASP A 552 -43.66 13.37 45.77
CA ASP A 552 -45.01 12.83 45.71
C ASP A 552 -45.25 12.13 44.36
N THR A 553 -46.15 11.17 44.35
CA THR A 553 -46.45 10.42 43.14
C THR A 553 -47.93 10.52 42.80
N VAL A 554 -48.21 10.96 41.56
CA VAL A 554 -49.54 10.80 40.96
C VAL A 554 -49.46 9.67 39.91
N ALA A 555 -50.45 8.83 39.88
CA ALA A 555 -50.53 7.71 38.95
C ALA A 555 -51.94 7.62 38.34
N ARG A 556 -52.06 7.03 37.16
CA ARG A 556 -53.35 6.66 36.56
C ARG A 556 -53.48 5.15 36.60
N LEU A 557 -54.58 4.62 37.17
CA LEU A 557 -54.84 3.20 37.34
C LEU A 557 -55.59 2.60 36.16
N GLY A 558 -56.33 3.40 35.44
CA GLY A 558 -57.12 3.09 34.26
C GLY A 558 -58.43 3.87 34.22
N GLY A 559 -59.05 4.02 33.04
CA GLY A 559 -60.25 4.85 32.89
C GLY A 559 -60.04 6.28 33.35
N ASP A 560 -60.84 6.74 34.30
CA ASP A 560 -60.86 8.06 34.91
C ASP A 560 -60.24 8.09 36.34
N GLU A 561 -59.70 6.99 36.79
CA GLU A 561 -59.04 6.86 38.09
C GLU A 561 -57.54 7.24 38.06
#